data_560986017d67b04df0df6315e64c41f1
#
_entry.id   560986017d67b04df0df6315e64c41f1
#
_cell.length_a   1.000
_cell.length_b   1.000
_cell.length_c   1.000
_cell.angle_alpha   90.00
_cell.angle_beta   90.00
_cell.angle_gamma   90.00
#
_symmetry.space_group_name_H-M   'P 1'
#
loop_
_entity.id
_entity.type
_entity.pdbx_description
1 polymer ?
#
loop_
_entity_poly.entity_id
_entity_poly.type
_entity_poly.pdbx_seq_one_letter_code
_entity_poly.pdbx_strand_id
1 'polypeptide(L)'
;MNDTKASPSTVWCPRVTVACVVADGDRYLMVEEEVNGRIAYNQPAGHLEDGESLASAAVRETLEETGWTVSLEYLVSVNQWRSTEHGESVLRFSFAARAFSHDPQRPLDKGIRRALWLTRAEIAALGHQVRTPLVLQSIDTWLTGQRVPLSVLGSLLPADRYP
;
A
#
# COMPACT_ATOMS: atom_id res chain seq x y z
N MET A 1 -13.52 -31.56 -39.80
CA MET A 1 -12.62 -31.48 -38.64
C MET A 1 -12.73 -30.06 -38.10
N ASN A 2 -13.54 -29.88 -37.08
CA ASN A 2 -13.74 -28.58 -36.40
C ASN A 2 -12.76 -28.50 -35.25
N ASP A 3 -11.66 -27.76 -35.44
CA ASP A 3 -10.80 -27.34 -34.33
C ASP A 3 -11.51 -26.25 -33.54
N THR A 4 -12.23 -26.65 -32.50
CA THR A 4 -12.68 -25.74 -31.45
C THR A 4 -11.46 -25.34 -30.62
N LYS A 5 -10.81 -24.22 -30.98
CA LYS A 5 -9.86 -23.54 -30.11
C LYS A 5 -10.60 -23.22 -28.80
N ALA A 6 -10.29 -23.97 -27.76
CA ALA A 6 -10.71 -23.64 -26.40
C ALA A 6 -10.16 -22.24 -26.09
N SER A 7 -11.07 -21.29 -25.79
CA SER A 7 -10.68 -19.98 -25.26
C SER A 7 -9.82 -20.19 -24.03
N PRO A 8 -8.69 -19.47 -23.88
CA PRO A 8 -7.89 -19.59 -22.69
C PRO A 8 -8.77 -19.27 -21.48
N SER A 9 -8.89 -20.23 -20.55
CA SER A 9 -9.57 -20.01 -19.28
C SER A 9 -8.82 -18.88 -18.59
N THR A 10 -9.48 -17.72 -18.41
CA THR A 10 -8.89 -16.62 -17.64
C THR A 10 -8.69 -17.09 -16.21
N VAL A 11 -7.44 -17.34 -15.85
CA VAL A 11 -7.08 -17.63 -14.46
C VAL A 11 -7.41 -16.39 -13.64
N TRP A 12 -8.20 -16.57 -12.58
CA TRP A 12 -8.49 -15.48 -11.66
C TRP A 12 -7.22 -15.02 -10.94
N CYS A 13 -6.97 -13.71 -10.93
CA CYS A 13 -5.82 -13.10 -10.27
C CYS A 13 -6.28 -11.95 -9.37
N PRO A 14 -5.84 -11.89 -8.10
CA PRO A 14 -6.03 -10.70 -7.28
C PRO A 14 -5.06 -9.60 -7.74
N ARG A 15 -5.39 -8.34 -7.47
CA ARG A 15 -4.42 -7.25 -7.52
C ARG A 15 -3.49 -7.36 -6.32
N VAL A 16 -2.20 -7.43 -6.56
CA VAL A 16 -1.20 -7.39 -5.49
C VAL A 16 -0.86 -5.93 -5.20
N THR A 17 -0.97 -5.54 -3.94
CA THR A 17 -0.68 -4.18 -3.48
C THR A 17 0.23 -4.19 -2.27
N VAL A 18 0.97 -3.11 -2.10
CA VAL A 18 1.81 -2.85 -0.93
C VAL A 18 1.32 -1.60 -0.22
N ALA A 19 1.61 -1.48 1.08
CA ALA A 19 1.32 -0.28 1.85
C ALA A 19 2.30 -0.12 3.00
N CYS A 20 2.53 1.11 3.43
CA CYS A 20 3.35 1.41 4.59
C CYS A 20 2.52 2.00 5.74
N VAL A 21 2.70 1.43 6.93
CA VAL A 21 2.36 2.06 8.21
C VAL A 21 3.61 2.80 8.66
N VAL A 22 3.62 4.10 8.48
CA VAL A 22 4.71 4.99 8.90
C VAL A 22 4.19 5.80 10.08
N ALA A 23 4.79 5.63 11.25
CA ALA A 23 4.35 6.30 12.48
C ALA A 23 5.36 7.35 12.94
N ASP A 24 4.84 8.48 13.44
CA ASP A 24 5.58 9.50 14.18
C ASP A 24 4.78 9.84 15.45
N GLY A 25 5.22 9.30 16.58
CA GLY A 25 4.46 9.34 17.81
C GLY A 25 3.12 8.61 17.68
N ASP A 26 2.02 9.32 17.87
CA ASP A 26 0.64 8.82 17.75
C ASP A 26 0.01 9.08 16.37
N ARG A 27 0.77 9.62 15.42
CA ARG A 27 0.33 9.97 14.07
C ARG A 27 0.88 9.03 13.03
N TYR A 28 0.10 8.84 11.98
CA TYR A 28 0.40 7.97 10.85
C TYR A 28 0.44 8.80 9.57
N LEU A 29 1.40 8.51 8.71
CA LEU A 29 1.50 9.12 7.38
C LEU A 29 0.37 8.61 6.51
N MET A 30 -0.40 9.55 5.99
CA MET A 30 -1.54 9.31 5.12
C MET A 30 -1.41 10.13 3.85
N VAL A 31 -2.12 9.73 2.83
CA VAL A 31 -2.32 10.49 1.59
C VAL A 31 -3.78 10.89 1.45
N GLU A 32 -4.00 12.11 0.99
CA GLU A 32 -5.30 12.58 0.49
C GLU A 32 -5.27 12.47 -1.03
N GLU A 33 -6.14 11.65 -1.57
CA GLU A 33 -6.20 11.33 -3.00
C GLU A 33 -7.57 11.67 -3.59
N GLU A 34 -7.60 11.96 -4.87
CA GLU A 34 -8.84 12.13 -5.61
C GLU A 34 -9.11 10.89 -6.47
N VAL A 35 -10.21 10.21 -6.18
CA VAL A 35 -10.61 8.98 -6.84
C VAL A 35 -12.02 9.13 -7.39
N ASN A 36 -12.16 9.06 -8.72
CA ASN A 36 -13.47 9.19 -9.39
C ASN A 36 -14.22 10.48 -8.96
N GLY A 37 -13.49 11.59 -8.79
CA GLY A 37 -14.05 12.88 -8.39
C GLY A 37 -14.42 12.98 -6.90
N ARG A 38 -13.97 12.03 -6.06
CA ARG A 38 -14.18 12.03 -4.61
C ARG A 38 -12.85 12.04 -3.87
N ILE A 39 -12.82 12.72 -2.73
CA ILE A 39 -11.66 12.70 -1.84
C ILE A 39 -11.69 11.42 -1.02
N ALA A 40 -10.56 10.72 -1.03
CA ALA A 40 -10.32 9.54 -0.21
C ALA A 40 -8.99 9.68 0.55
N TYR A 41 -8.88 8.96 1.66
CA TYR A 41 -7.69 8.91 2.48
C TYR A 41 -7.17 7.49 2.55
N ASN A 42 -5.88 7.32 2.32
CA ASN A 42 -5.21 6.05 2.32
C ASN A 42 -3.86 6.16 3.05
N GLN A 43 -3.28 5.03 3.39
CA GLN A 43 -1.84 4.96 3.67
C GLN A 43 -1.09 5.10 2.34
N PRO A 44 0.21 5.47 2.34
CA PRO A 44 1.04 5.33 1.15
C PRO A 44 0.96 3.88 0.65
N ALA A 45 0.44 3.69 -0.57
CA ALA A 45 0.09 2.35 -1.05
C ALA A 45 -0.17 2.32 -2.55
N GLY A 46 0.33 1.31 -3.23
CA GLY A 46 0.06 1.09 -4.63
C GLY A 46 0.25 -0.34 -5.09
N HIS A 47 0.30 -0.52 -6.40
CA HIS A 47 0.39 -1.84 -7.00
C HIS A 47 1.84 -2.31 -7.10
N LEU A 48 2.03 -3.62 -6.92
CA LEU A 48 3.28 -4.26 -7.29
C LEU A 48 3.46 -4.19 -8.81
N GLU A 49 4.61 -3.73 -9.26
CA GLU A 49 4.99 -3.70 -10.67
C GLU A 49 5.81 -4.94 -11.07
N ASP A 50 5.84 -5.23 -12.36
CA ASP A 50 6.65 -6.33 -12.88
C ASP A 50 8.15 -6.04 -12.68
N GLY A 51 8.86 -7.03 -12.16
CA GLY A 51 10.31 -6.98 -11.97
C GLY A 51 10.77 -6.22 -10.72
N GLU A 52 9.88 -5.89 -9.77
CA GLU A 52 10.25 -5.34 -8.46
C GLU A 52 9.86 -6.27 -7.31
N SER A 53 10.58 -6.19 -6.18
CA SER A 53 10.18 -6.88 -4.96
C SER A 53 9.06 -6.14 -4.23
N LEU A 54 8.33 -6.87 -3.35
CA LEU A 54 7.33 -6.24 -2.48
C LEU A 54 7.91 -5.14 -1.60
N ALA A 55 9.16 -5.31 -1.15
CA ALA A 55 9.86 -4.33 -0.34
C ALA A 55 10.18 -3.06 -1.16
N SER A 56 10.71 -3.22 -2.38
CA SER A 56 11.01 -2.09 -3.27
C SER A 56 9.75 -1.35 -3.67
N ALA A 57 8.68 -2.07 -3.99
CA ALA A 57 7.37 -1.47 -4.27
C ALA A 57 6.89 -0.58 -3.12
N ALA A 58 6.96 -1.05 -1.87
CA ALA A 58 6.51 -0.31 -0.70
C ALA A 58 7.31 0.99 -0.47
N VAL A 59 8.62 0.95 -0.67
CA VAL A 59 9.50 2.13 -0.58
C VAL A 59 9.20 3.11 -1.72
N ARG A 60 9.07 2.62 -2.96
CA ARG A 60 8.77 3.42 -4.15
C ARG A 60 7.44 4.16 -3.98
N GLU A 61 6.36 3.45 -3.69
CA GLU A 61 5.02 4.03 -3.53
C GLU A 61 5.01 5.09 -2.41
N THR A 62 5.68 4.83 -1.28
CA THR A 62 5.75 5.82 -0.21
C THR A 62 6.46 7.10 -0.66
N LEU A 63 7.55 6.97 -1.41
CA LEU A 63 8.30 8.12 -1.94
C LEU A 63 7.48 8.88 -2.99
N GLU A 64 6.82 8.19 -3.90
CA GLU A 64 6.06 8.77 -5.02
C GLU A 64 4.81 9.49 -4.54
N GLU A 65 4.13 8.95 -3.53
CA GLU A 65 2.89 9.52 -3.02
C GLU A 65 3.09 10.56 -1.92
N THR A 66 4.25 10.59 -1.26
CA THR A 66 4.42 11.44 -0.07
C THR A 66 5.67 12.31 -0.07
N GLY A 67 6.64 12.06 -0.94
CA GLY A 67 7.97 12.67 -0.90
C GLY A 67 8.84 12.20 0.28
N TRP A 68 8.36 11.26 1.10
CA TRP A 68 9.13 10.68 2.19
C TRP A 68 9.92 9.46 1.74
N THR A 69 11.21 9.45 2.06
CA THR A 69 12.06 8.25 1.98
C THR A 69 11.95 7.48 3.28
N VAL A 70 11.71 6.17 3.17
CA VAL A 70 11.49 5.29 4.32
C VAL A 70 12.42 4.08 4.28
N SER A 71 12.70 3.51 5.45
CA SER A 71 13.27 2.18 5.59
C SER A 71 12.23 1.24 6.17
N LEU A 72 12.04 0.08 5.55
CA LEU A 72 11.14 -0.93 6.07
C LEU A 72 11.73 -1.61 7.31
N GLU A 73 10.89 -1.86 8.30
CA GLU A 73 11.30 -2.48 9.56
C GLU A 73 10.84 -3.94 9.64
N TYR A 74 9.57 -4.21 9.34
CA TYR A 74 8.99 -5.54 9.36
C TYR A 74 7.67 -5.58 8.57
N LEU A 75 7.21 -6.77 8.25
CA LEU A 75 5.88 -6.99 7.69
C LEU A 75 4.84 -6.97 8.82
N VAL A 76 3.84 -6.12 8.70
CA VAL A 76 2.73 -5.99 9.66
C VAL A 76 1.69 -7.06 9.41
N SER A 77 1.24 -7.18 8.16
CA SER A 77 0.19 -8.12 7.78
C SER A 77 0.16 -8.42 6.29
N VAL A 78 -0.44 -9.56 5.96
CA VAL A 78 -0.88 -9.89 4.60
C VAL A 78 -2.38 -10.08 4.66
N ASN A 79 -3.13 -9.27 3.92
CA ASN A 79 -4.58 -9.26 3.95
C ASN A 79 -5.16 -9.51 2.56
N GLN A 80 -6.16 -10.36 2.50
CA GLN A 80 -7.00 -10.50 1.33
C GLN A 80 -8.31 -9.76 1.58
N TRP A 81 -8.68 -8.91 0.63
CA TRP A 81 -9.92 -8.14 0.68
C TRP A 81 -10.58 -8.12 -0.69
N ARG A 82 -11.90 -8.07 -0.70
CA ARG A 82 -12.69 -7.91 -1.92
C ARG A 82 -13.58 -6.70 -1.78
N SER A 83 -13.47 -5.77 -2.73
CA SER A 83 -14.38 -4.63 -2.82
C SER A 83 -15.79 -5.11 -3.11
N THR A 84 -16.72 -4.71 -2.27
CA THR A 84 -18.15 -4.98 -2.50
C THR A 84 -18.74 -4.08 -3.58
N GLU A 85 -18.11 -2.92 -3.80
CA GLU A 85 -18.56 -1.92 -4.77
C GLU A 85 -18.08 -2.24 -6.19
N HIS A 86 -16.83 -2.67 -6.34
CA HIS A 86 -16.21 -2.89 -7.65
C HIS A 86 -15.88 -4.35 -7.94
N GLY A 87 -16.10 -5.26 -6.98
CA GLY A 87 -15.81 -6.69 -7.13
C GLY A 87 -14.32 -7.04 -7.25
N GLU A 88 -13.43 -6.06 -7.15
CA GLU A 88 -11.99 -6.26 -7.22
C GLU A 88 -11.47 -6.99 -5.98
N SER A 89 -10.61 -7.98 -6.20
CA SER A 89 -9.91 -8.69 -5.12
C SER A 89 -8.50 -8.16 -5.00
N VAL A 90 -8.08 -7.87 -3.77
CA VAL A 90 -6.77 -7.31 -3.43
C VAL A 90 -6.07 -8.25 -2.47
N LEU A 91 -4.80 -8.53 -2.73
CA LEU A 91 -3.86 -9.14 -1.79
C LEU A 91 -2.86 -8.06 -1.37
N ARG A 92 -2.98 -7.55 -0.14
CA ARG A 92 -2.21 -6.42 0.36
C ARG A 92 -1.15 -6.86 1.36
N PHE A 93 0.09 -6.45 1.10
CA PHE A 93 1.21 -6.56 2.01
C PHE A 93 1.42 -5.22 2.71
N SER A 94 1.22 -5.17 4.02
CA SER A 94 1.38 -3.94 4.82
C SER A 94 2.68 -4.02 5.62
N PHE A 95 3.54 -3.02 5.46
CA PHE A 95 4.85 -2.93 6.10
C PHE A 95 4.84 -1.85 7.17
N ALA A 96 5.56 -2.07 8.26
CA ALA A 96 6.00 -0.99 9.14
C ALA A 96 7.24 -0.36 8.53
N ALA A 97 7.26 0.98 8.51
CA ALA A 97 8.38 1.71 7.97
C ALA A 97 8.68 2.95 8.80
N ARG A 98 9.95 3.34 8.81
CA ARG A 98 10.44 4.56 9.46
C ARG A 98 10.85 5.57 8.42
N ALA A 99 10.25 6.77 8.48
CA ALA A 99 10.63 7.90 7.65
C ALA A 99 11.95 8.51 8.16
N PHE A 100 12.84 8.90 7.24
CA PHE A 100 14.13 9.50 7.61
C PHE A 100 14.53 10.70 6.74
N SER A 101 13.89 10.91 5.59
CA SER A 101 14.15 12.07 4.73
C SER A 101 12.87 12.48 4.02
N HIS A 102 12.68 13.78 3.80
CA HIS A 102 11.53 14.33 3.10
C HIS A 102 11.97 15.34 2.05
N ASP A 103 11.48 15.18 0.84
CA ASP A 103 11.59 16.16 -0.24
C ASP A 103 10.24 16.84 -0.45
N PRO A 104 10.03 18.05 0.11
CA PRO A 104 8.76 18.76 0.00
C PRO A 104 8.50 19.35 -1.40
N GLN A 105 9.51 19.33 -2.28
CA GLN A 105 9.39 19.84 -3.66
C GLN A 105 9.15 18.72 -4.67
N ARG A 106 9.19 17.45 -4.24
CA ARG A 106 8.95 16.33 -5.12
C ARG A 106 7.50 16.37 -5.65
N PRO A 107 7.31 16.30 -6.98
CA PRO A 107 5.98 16.09 -7.52
C PRO A 107 5.41 14.79 -7.00
N LEU A 108 4.20 14.82 -6.45
CA LEU A 108 3.49 13.64 -6.00
C LEU A 108 2.79 12.96 -7.18
N ASP A 109 2.48 11.70 -7.03
CA ASP A 109 1.80 10.92 -8.04
C ASP A 109 0.45 11.51 -8.42
N LYS A 110 0.06 11.24 -9.67
CA LYS A 110 -1.21 11.71 -10.22
C LYS A 110 -2.39 11.23 -9.38
N GLY A 111 -3.19 12.19 -8.94
CA GLY A 111 -4.35 11.94 -8.07
C GLY A 111 -4.06 12.18 -6.61
N ILE A 112 -2.80 12.15 -6.18
CA ILE A 112 -2.43 12.52 -4.82
C ILE A 112 -2.45 14.04 -4.68
N ARG A 113 -3.20 14.54 -3.71
CA ARG A 113 -3.33 15.98 -3.43
C ARG A 113 -2.29 16.45 -2.42
N ARG A 114 -2.06 15.66 -1.41
CA ARG A 114 -1.04 15.90 -0.35
C ARG A 114 -0.80 14.69 0.52
N ALA A 115 0.36 14.67 1.17
CA ALA A 115 0.65 13.82 2.31
C ALA A 115 0.36 14.57 3.62
N LEU A 116 -0.12 13.87 4.65
CA LEU A 116 -0.47 14.45 5.94
C LEU A 116 -0.32 13.42 7.06
N TRP A 117 -0.18 13.91 8.30
CA TRP A 117 -0.04 13.08 9.48
C TRP A 117 -1.32 13.13 10.31
N LEU A 118 -1.96 11.99 10.52
CA LEU A 118 -3.21 11.87 11.27
C LEU A 118 -3.06 10.85 12.40
N THR A 119 -3.70 11.12 13.52
CA THR A 119 -3.88 10.13 14.57
C THR A 119 -4.87 9.05 14.12
N ARG A 120 -4.82 7.87 14.76
CA ARG A 120 -5.79 6.81 14.48
C ARG A 120 -7.24 7.27 14.68
N ALA A 121 -7.49 8.12 15.67
CA ALA A 121 -8.84 8.65 15.94
C ALA A 121 -9.33 9.57 14.82
N GLU A 122 -8.46 10.47 14.31
CA GLU A 122 -8.75 11.31 13.16
C GLU A 122 -9.03 10.48 11.91
N ILE A 123 -8.22 9.44 11.63
CA ILE A 123 -8.44 8.53 10.51
C ILE A 123 -9.81 7.83 10.65
N ALA A 124 -10.16 7.34 11.83
CA ALA A 124 -11.44 6.69 12.07
C ALA A 124 -12.63 7.66 11.86
N ALA A 125 -12.46 8.93 12.23
CA ALA A 125 -13.49 9.98 12.06
C ALA A 125 -13.76 10.32 10.60
N LEU A 126 -12.85 10.02 9.66
CA LEU A 126 -13.06 10.19 8.21
C LEU A 126 -14.17 9.27 7.66
N GLY A 127 -14.47 8.19 8.35
CA GLY A 127 -15.56 7.26 8.01
C GLY A 127 -15.44 6.72 6.58
N HIS A 128 -16.45 7.01 5.74
CA HIS A 128 -16.51 6.54 4.35
C HIS A 128 -15.45 7.16 3.41
N GLN A 129 -14.75 8.19 3.85
CA GLN A 129 -13.63 8.76 3.09
C GLN A 129 -12.35 7.93 3.24
N VAL A 130 -12.28 7.01 4.20
CA VAL A 130 -11.17 6.04 4.25
C VAL A 130 -11.28 5.09 3.07
N ARG A 131 -10.23 5.03 2.25
CA ARG A 131 -10.20 4.34 0.96
C ARG A 131 -10.65 2.88 1.03
N THR A 132 -10.17 2.15 2.04
CA THR A 132 -10.52 0.76 2.29
C THR A 132 -10.46 0.45 3.79
N PRO A 133 -11.15 -0.58 4.28
CA PRO A 133 -11.04 -0.99 5.68
C PRO A 133 -9.63 -1.47 6.05
N LEU A 134 -8.79 -1.82 5.07
CA LEU A 134 -7.42 -2.26 5.29
C LEU A 134 -6.53 -1.18 5.93
N VAL A 135 -6.88 0.11 5.78
CA VAL A 135 -6.15 1.23 6.39
C VAL A 135 -6.16 1.11 7.91
N LEU A 136 -7.34 1.11 8.51
CA LEU A 136 -7.46 0.97 9.97
C LEU A 136 -7.01 -0.40 10.46
N GLN A 137 -7.33 -1.47 9.71
CA GLN A 137 -6.92 -2.82 10.07
C GLN A 137 -5.39 -2.96 10.19
N SER A 138 -4.61 -2.39 9.25
CA SER A 138 -3.15 -2.47 9.31
C SER A 138 -2.58 -1.66 10.48
N ILE A 139 -3.13 -0.47 10.77
CA ILE A 139 -2.75 0.33 11.95
C ILE A 139 -3.08 -0.44 13.23
N ASP A 140 -4.27 -1.01 13.33
CA ASP A 140 -4.69 -1.79 14.50
C ASP A 140 -3.80 -3.02 14.70
N THR A 141 -3.44 -3.72 13.62
CA THR A 141 -2.48 -4.84 13.69
C THR A 141 -1.09 -4.35 14.12
N TRP A 142 -0.62 -3.22 13.60
CA TRP A 142 0.65 -2.62 14.02
C TRP A 142 0.66 -2.30 15.52
N LEU A 143 -0.44 -1.76 16.06
CA LEU A 143 -0.61 -1.44 17.49
C LEU A 143 -0.60 -2.68 18.40
N THR A 144 -0.93 -3.86 17.89
CA THR A 144 -0.79 -5.12 18.70
C THR A 144 0.65 -5.49 19.00
N GLY A 145 1.62 -4.87 18.31
CA GLY A 145 3.04 -5.22 18.42
C GLY A 145 3.43 -6.48 17.62
N GLN A 146 2.54 -7.03 16.80
CA GLN A 146 2.88 -8.14 15.91
C GLN A 146 3.94 -7.69 14.89
N ARG A 147 5.00 -8.48 14.75
CA ARG A 147 6.14 -8.20 13.88
C ARG A 147 6.57 -9.45 13.15
N VAL A 148 6.49 -9.43 11.83
CA VAL A 148 6.97 -10.53 10.99
C VAL A 148 8.25 -10.10 10.29
N PRO A 149 9.37 -10.82 10.46
CA PRO A 149 10.63 -10.44 9.85
C PRO A 149 10.53 -10.32 8.32
N LEU A 150 11.19 -9.33 7.72
CA LEU A 150 11.21 -9.16 6.26
C LEU A 150 11.84 -10.36 5.53
N SER A 151 12.66 -11.14 6.22
CA SER A 151 13.28 -12.36 5.67
C SER A 151 12.29 -13.46 5.25
N VAL A 152 11.00 -13.35 5.62
CA VAL A 152 9.95 -14.25 5.09
C VAL A 152 9.61 -13.94 3.63
N LEU A 153 9.97 -12.74 3.16
CA LEU A 153 9.75 -12.29 1.79
C LEU A 153 11.01 -12.55 0.97
N GLY A 154 11.11 -13.74 0.38
CA GLY A 154 12.18 -14.04 -0.57
C GLY A 154 11.91 -13.36 -1.91
N SER A 155 12.95 -12.79 -2.53
CA SER A 155 12.92 -12.36 -3.92
C SER A 155 14.07 -13.02 -4.69
N LEU A 156 13.74 -13.62 -5.81
CA LEU A 156 14.71 -14.21 -6.75
C LEU A 156 14.77 -13.40 -8.06
N LEU A 157 14.24 -12.19 -8.02
CA LEU A 157 14.30 -11.26 -9.13
C LEU A 157 15.74 -10.80 -9.38
N PRO A 158 16.12 -10.49 -10.63
CA PRO A 158 17.35 -9.74 -10.89
C PRO A 158 17.36 -8.47 -10.07
N ALA A 159 18.57 -8.00 -9.69
CA ALA A 159 18.74 -6.90 -8.74
C ALA A 159 17.64 -5.84 -8.81
N ASP A 160 16.98 -5.60 -7.67
CA ASP A 160 15.89 -4.62 -7.57
C ASP A 160 16.31 -3.25 -8.12
N ARG A 161 15.40 -2.59 -8.79
CA ARG A 161 15.62 -1.25 -9.36
C ARG A 161 15.75 -0.17 -8.29
N TYR A 162 15.36 -0.50 -7.06
CA TYR A 162 15.44 0.40 -5.90
C TYR A 162 16.27 -0.26 -4.80
N PRO A 163 17.34 0.40 -4.33
CA PRO A 163 18.21 -0.10 -3.26
C PRO A 163 17.52 -0.12 -1.88
#